data_d9ea12ac1ca0e86fc85d2c61a9ff7a9d
#
_entry.id   d9ea12ac1ca0e86fc85d2c61a9ff7a9d
#
_cell.length_a   1.000
_cell.length_b   1.000
_cell.length_c   1.000
_cell.angle_alpha   90.00
_cell.angle_beta   90.00
_cell.angle_gamma   90.00
#
_symmetry.space_group_name_H-M   'P 1'
#
loop_
_entity.id
_entity.type
_entity.pdbx_description
1 polymer ?
#
loop_
_entity_poly.entity_id
_entity_poly.type
_entity_poly.pdbx_seq_one_letter_code
_entity_poly.pdbx_strand_id
1 'polypeptide(L)'
;MQYHKVEICGVNTAKLPVLKEKEKIELIRKAQAGDQDARQAMIQGNLRLVLSVVQKFASRGESMDDLFQVGCIGLIKAIDHFNPELGLRFSTYGQPMILGEIRRFLRDNNSMRVSRSVRDMAYHAMQTREQLQKELGRDPTIQELSARMEQPQSAVTLALESVMDPLSLYEPVYNDGGDTLYVMDQIGENEGEESWISTILFRDTIGALSDREKKIIS
;
A
#
# COMPACT_ATOMS: atom_id res chain seq x y z
N MET A 1 12.53 1.33 -32.86
CA MET A 1 11.86 1.06 -31.58
C MET A 1 10.39 1.41 -31.74
N GLN A 2 9.51 0.41 -31.84
CA GLN A 2 8.07 0.64 -31.85
C GLN A 2 7.64 1.06 -30.44
N TYR A 3 7.24 2.31 -30.28
CA TYR A 3 6.60 2.77 -29.08
C TYR A 3 5.23 2.12 -29.00
N HIS A 4 5.05 1.17 -28.11
CA HIS A 4 3.73 0.67 -27.78
C HIS A 4 2.88 1.86 -27.30
N LYS A 5 1.78 2.12 -28.01
CA LYS A 5 0.79 3.13 -27.67
C LYS A 5 0.16 2.70 -26.34
N VAL A 6 0.67 3.20 -25.24
CA VAL A 6 0.07 2.97 -23.93
C VAL A 6 -0.81 4.17 -23.64
N GLU A 7 -2.11 3.93 -23.57
CA GLU A 7 -3.08 4.90 -23.09
C GLU A 7 -3.18 4.71 -21.57
N ILE A 8 -2.87 5.75 -20.81
CA ILE A 8 -2.92 5.75 -19.34
C ILE A 8 -3.92 6.84 -18.94
N CYS A 9 -4.94 6.49 -18.19
CA CYS A 9 -6.02 7.40 -17.77
C CYS A 9 -6.64 8.19 -18.94
N GLY A 10 -6.82 7.58 -20.12
CA GLY A 10 -7.32 8.27 -21.31
C GLY A 10 -6.34 9.24 -21.97
N VAL A 11 -5.10 9.33 -21.45
CA VAL A 11 -4.06 10.21 -22.00
C VAL A 11 -3.19 9.44 -22.99
N ASN A 12 -3.14 9.91 -24.23
CA ASN A 12 -2.26 9.33 -25.25
C ASN A 12 -0.81 9.77 -24.99
N THR A 13 -0.01 8.85 -24.47
CA THR A 13 1.38 9.13 -24.06
C THR A 13 2.32 9.50 -25.22
N ALA A 14 1.95 9.16 -26.46
CA ALA A 14 2.76 9.48 -27.65
C ALA A 14 2.65 10.95 -28.09
N LYS A 15 1.54 11.63 -27.75
CA LYS A 15 1.24 13.00 -28.19
C LYS A 15 1.47 14.06 -27.11
N LEU A 16 2.13 13.72 -26.02
CA LEU A 16 2.36 14.67 -24.93
C LEU A 16 3.31 15.78 -25.35
N PRO A 17 2.94 17.05 -25.14
CA PRO A 17 3.80 18.20 -25.45
C PRO A 17 5.07 18.18 -24.59
N VAL A 18 6.13 18.75 -25.14
CA VAL A 18 7.40 18.92 -24.42
C VAL A 18 7.71 20.40 -24.40
N LEU A 19 7.76 20.98 -23.20
CA LEU A 19 8.10 22.38 -23.00
C LEU A 19 9.62 22.59 -22.88
N LYS A 20 10.12 23.67 -23.46
CA LYS A 20 11.50 24.12 -23.25
C LYS A 20 11.65 24.73 -21.85
N GLU A 21 12.86 24.71 -21.32
CA GLU A 21 13.10 25.17 -19.92
C GLU A 21 12.71 26.65 -19.70
N LYS A 22 12.96 27.53 -20.67
CA LYS A 22 12.55 28.94 -20.59
C LYS A 22 11.02 29.09 -20.53
N GLU A 23 10.30 28.33 -21.37
CA GLU A 23 8.83 28.33 -21.39
C GLU A 23 8.25 27.83 -20.06
N LYS A 24 8.88 26.82 -19.43
CA LYS A 24 8.46 26.34 -18.13
C LYS A 24 8.55 27.39 -17.05
N ILE A 25 9.65 28.16 -17.01
CA ILE A 25 9.85 29.22 -16.01
C ILE A 25 8.80 30.31 -16.17
N GLU A 26 8.49 30.72 -17.42
CA GLU A 26 7.45 31.72 -17.69
C GLU A 26 6.06 31.22 -17.28
N LEU A 27 5.72 29.98 -17.63
CA LEU A 27 4.45 29.36 -17.27
C LEU A 27 4.30 29.20 -15.76
N ILE A 28 5.36 28.82 -15.05
CA ILE A 28 5.33 28.72 -13.58
C ILE A 28 5.05 30.08 -12.94
N ARG A 29 5.73 31.13 -13.38
CA ARG A 29 5.49 32.50 -12.86
C ARG A 29 4.04 32.94 -13.07
N LYS A 30 3.47 32.69 -14.25
CA LYS A 30 2.06 32.99 -14.56
C LYS A 30 1.12 32.13 -13.70
N ALA A 31 1.39 30.83 -13.58
CA ALA A 31 0.58 29.92 -12.78
C ALA A 31 0.56 30.33 -11.30
N GLN A 32 1.71 30.74 -10.75
CA GLN A 32 1.81 31.23 -9.37
C GLN A 32 1.15 32.61 -9.18
N ALA A 33 1.01 33.39 -10.25
CA ALA A 33 0.23 34.61 -10.26
C ALA A 33 -1.30 34.39 -10.39
N GLY A 34 -1.76 33.11 -10.49
CA GLY A 34 -3.16 32.73 -10.54
C GLY A 34 -3.70 32.38 -11.93
N ASP A 35 -2.87 32.38 -12.98
CA ASP A 35 -3.26 32.01 -14.34
C ASP A 35 -3.48 30.49 -14.44
N GLN A 36 -4.75 30.08 -14.57
CA GLN A 36 -5.15 28.68 -14.64
C GLN A 36 -4.75 28.03 -15.98
N ASP A 37 -4.75 28.77 -17.08
CA ASP A 37 -4.36 28.26 -18.39
C ASP A 37 -2.85 27.95 -18.41
N ALA A 38 -2.04 28.84 -17.85
CA ALA A 38 -0.62 28.62 -17.71
C ALA A 38 -0.32 27.41 -16.78
N ARG A 39 -1.08 27.25 -15.69
CA ARG A 39 -0.98 26.11 -14.79
C ARG A 39 -1.31 24.79 -15.51
N GLN A 40 -2.39 24.77 -16.28
CA GLN A 40 -2.80 23.59 -17.05
C GLN A 40 -1.77 23.24 -18.13
N ALA A 41 -1.27 24.23 -18.86
CA ALA A 41 -0.22 24.05 -19.86
C ALA A 41 1.06 23.48 -19.25
N MET A 42 1.44 23.97 -18.06
CA MET A 42 2.60 23.47 -17.32
C MET A 42 2.41 21.99 -16.87
N ILE A 43 1.22 21.63 -16.39
CA ILE A 43 0.91 20.23 -16.02
C ILE A 43 1.03 19.34 -17.26
N GLN A 44 0.33 19.67 -18.35
CA GLN A 44 0.32 18.87 -19.58
C GLN A 44 1.72 18.70 -20.18
N GLY A 45 2.53 19.76 -20.18
CA GLY A 45 3.89 19.75 -20.72
C GLY A 45 4.89 18.94 -19.87
N ASN A 46 4.52 18.49 -18.68
CA ASN A 46 5.38 17.71 -17.79
C ASN A 46 4.83 16.32 -17.45
N LEU A 47 3.72 15.87 -18.06
CA LEU A 47 3.18 14.51 -17.85
C LEU A 47 4.20 13.41 -18.23
N ARG A 48 5.07 13.65 -19.21
CA ARG A 48 6.16 12.72 -19.54
C ARG A 48 7.13 12.50 -18.39
N LEU A 49 7.36 13.53 -17.54
CA LEU A 49 8.18 13.40 -16.33
C LEU A 49 7.50 12.46 -15.34
N VAL A 50 6.17 12.60 -15.15
CA VAL A 50 5.40 11.68 -14.30
C VAL A 50 5.53 10.26 -14.79
N LEU A 51 5.31 10.01 -16.10
CA LEU A 51 5.42 8.68 -16.71
C LEU A 51 6.81 8.05 -16.46
N SER A 52 7.88 8.83 -16.61
CA SER A 52 9.24 8.32 -16.40
C SER A 52 9.51 7.88 -14.96
N VAL A 53 8.82 8.50 -13.98
CA VAL A 53 8.92 8.12 -12.58
C VAL A 53 8.04 6.90 -12.29
N VAL A 54 6.80 6.89 -12.80
CA VAL A 54 5.82 5.81 -12.60
C VAL A 54 6.34 4.48 -13.15
N GLN A 55 7.01 4.47 -14.30
CA GLN A 55 7.60 3.26 -14.90
C GLN A 55 8.57 2.52 -13.96
N LYS A 56 9.21 3.22 -13.04
CA LYS A 56 10.10 2.60 -12.04
C LYS A 56 9.37 1.75 -11.01
N PHE A 57 8.05 1.90 -10.93
CA PHE A 57 7.19 1.18 -9.99
C PHE A 57 6.28 0.14 -10.66
N ALA A 58 6.43 -0.11 -11.96
CA ALA A 58 5.60 -1.05 -12.72
C ALA A 58 5.60 -2.48 -12.15
N SER A 59 6.67 -2.87 -11.44
CA SER A 59 6.80 -4.21 -10.84
C SER A 59 6.20 -4.33 -9.43
N ARG A 60 5.53 -3.28 -8.93
CA ARG A 60 5.00 -3.27 -7.55
C ARG A 60 3.60 -3.85 -7.39
N GLY A 61 2.96 -4.32 -8.48
CA GLY A 61 1.62 -4.90 -8.44
C GLY A 61 0.46 -3.89 -8.41
N GLU A 62 0.76 -2.60 -8.29
CA GLU A 62 -0.24 -1.54 -8.27
C GLU A 62 -0.68 -1.13 -9.68
N SER A 63 -1.90 -0.60 -9.79
CA SER A 63 -2.42 -0.05 -11.03
C SER A 63 -1.55 1.10 -11.54
N MET A 64 -1.09 1.01 -12.79
CA MET A 64 -0.33 2.09 -13.43
C MET A 64 -1.12 3.38 -13.53
N ASP A 65 -2.45 3.29 -13.65
CA ASP A 65 -3.35 4.44 -13.70
C ASP A 65 -3.38 5.17 -12.36
N ASP A 66 -3.47 4.45 -11.25
CA ASP A 66 -3.45 5.02 -9.90
C ASP A 66 -2.11 5.66 -9.58
N LEU A 67 -1.00 4.98 -9.90
CA LEU A 67 0.35 5.53 -9.74
C LEU A 67 0.54 6.80 -10.58
N PHE A 68 -0.03 6.86 -11.78
CA PHE A 68 0.04 8.03 -12.63
C PHE A 68 -0.76 9.20 -12.05
N GLN A 69 -1.99 8.96 -11.58
CA GLN A 69 -2.82 9.99 -10.94
C GLN A 69 -2.13 10.56 -9.70
N VAL A 70 -1.61 9.70 -8.83
CA VAL A 70 -0.84 10.13 -7.63
C VAL A 70 0.42 10.89 -8.03
N GLY A 71 1.11 10.44 -9.07
CA GLY A 71 2.26 11.15 -9.64
C GLY A 71 1.88 12.55 -10.16
N CYS A 72 0.71 12.69 -10.77
CA CYS A 72 0.19 14.00 -11.20
C CYS A 72 -0.10 14.93 -10.00
N ILE A 73 -0.58 14.40 -8.87
CA ILE A 73 -0.72 15.18 -7.63
C ILE A 73 0.65 15.71 -7.18
N GLY A 74 1.68 14.87 -7.21
CA GLY A 74 3.05 15.28 -6.91
C GLY A 74 3.59 16.35 -7.86
N LEU A 75 3.28 16.24 -9.16
CA LEU A 75 3.62 17.25 -10.17
C LEU A 75 2.94 18.59 -9.88
N ILE A 76 1.65 18.59 -9.57
CA ILE A 76 0.88 19.79 -9.23
C ILE A 76 1.48 20.49 -8.02
N LYS A 77 1.77 19.76 -6.94
CA LYS A 77 2.44 20.30 -5.76
C LYS A 77 3.81 20.88 -6.10
N ALA A 78 4.55 20.25 -7.01
CA ALA A 78 5.83 20.75 -7.46
C ALA A 78 5.70 22.07 -8.22
N ILE A 79 4.69 22.23 -9.08
CA ILE A 79 4.42 23.47 -9.83
C ILE A 79 4.08 24.62 -8.85
N ASP A 80 3.22 24.34 -7.87
CA ASP A 80 2.73 25.33 -6.93
C ASP A 80 3.86 25.85 -5.98
N HIS A 81 4.84 24.99 -5.65
CA HIS A 81 5.89 25.32 -4.67
C HIS A 81 7.29 25.55 -5.28
N PHE A 82 7.45 25.43 -6.58
CA PHE A 82 8.76 25.64 -7.21
C PHE A 82 9.17 27.10 -7.17
N ASN A 83 10.40 27.37 -6.75
CA ASN A 83 10.97 28.72 -6.83
C ASN A 83 11.88 28.86 -8.06
N PRO A 84 11.47 29.63 -9.09
CA PRO A 84 12.24 29.84 -10.31
C PRO A 84 13.57 30.57 -10.09
N GLU A 85 13.69 31.33 -9.00
CA GLU A 85 14.87 32.16 -8.70
C GLU A 85 16.10 31.34 -8.27
N LEU A 86 15.90 30.08 -7.91
CA LEU A 86 17.00 29.19 -7.48
C LEU A 86 17.90 28.73 -8.64
N GLY A 87 17.57 29.03 -9.91
CA GLY A 87 18.37 28.65 -11.07
C GLY A 87 18.42 27.15 -11.35
N LEU A 88 17.59 26.35 -10.68
CA LEU A 88 17.49 24.92 -10.87
C LEU A 88 16.50 24.57 -11.98
N ARG A 89 16.74 23.43 -12.65
CA ARG A 89 15.75 22.91 -13.60
C ARG A 89 14.52 22.40 -12.86
N PHE A 90 13.33 22.68 -13.40
CA PHE A 90 12.07 22.22 -12.83
C PHE A 90 12.05 20.69 -12.62
N SER A 91 12.58 19.92 -13.57
CA SER A 91 12.64 18.44 -13.47
C SER A 91 13.42 17.95 -12.24
N THR A 92 14.47 18.65 -11.85
CA THR A 92 15.28 18.31 -10.67
C THR A 92 14.49 18.45 -9.37
N TYR A 93 13.59 19.43 -9.31
CA TYR A 93 12.69 19.64 -8.16
C TYR A 93 11.43 18.77 -8.24
N GLY A 94 10.83 18.65 -9.43
CA GLY A 94 9.58 17.93 -9.64
C GLY A 94 9.71 16.41 -9.44
N GLN A 95 10.82 15.81 -9.89
CA GLN A 95 11.03 14.37 -9.79
C GLN A 95 10.99 13.85 -8.34
N PRO A 96 11.70 14.43 -7.35
CA PRO A 96 11.58 14.04 -5.95
C PRO A 96 10.17 14.22 -5.37
N MET A 97 9.46 15.28 -5.77
CA MET A 97 8.08 15.53 -5.31
C MET A 97 7.11 14.45 -5.82
N ILE A 98 7.19 14.12 -7.11
CA ILE A 98 6.41 13.03 -7.72
C ILE A 98 6.73 11.71 -7.02
N LEU A 99 8.02 11.40 -6.86
CA LEU A 99 8.50 10.18 -6.21
C LEU A 99 8.01 10.09 -4.76
N GLY A 100 8.01 11.22 -4.03
CA GLY A 100 7.54 11.30 -2.65
C GLY A 100 6.05 10.96 -2.51
N GLU A 101 5.20 11.50 -3.40
CA GLU A 101 3.76 11.19 -3.38
C GLU A 101 3.48 9.72 -3.74
N ILE A 102 4.17 9.18 -4.75
CA ILE A 102 4.03 7.76 -5.11
C ILE A 102 4.46 6.85 -3.96
N ARG A 103 5.60 7.12 -3.31
CA ARG A 103 6.06 6.35 -2.15
C ARG A 103 5.10 6.46 -0.97
N ARG A 104 4.49 7.63 -0.75
CA ARG A 104 3.46 7.82 0.27
C ARG A 104 2.25 6.95 -0.03
N PHE A 105 1.74 7.01 -1.26
CA PHE A 105 0.62 6.20 -1.71
C PHE A 105 0.89 4.71 -1.51
N LEU A 106 2.00 4.19 -2.03
CA LEU A 106 2.38 2.78 -1.89
C LEU A 106 2.50 2.33 -0.42
N ARG A 107 2.91 3.24 0.47
CA ARG A 107 2.96 2.96 1.89
C ARG A 107 1.58 2.92 2.55
N ASP A 108 0.69 3.81 2.12
CA ASP A 108 -0.61 4.02 2.78
C ASP A 108 -1.74 3.18 2.13
N ASN A 109 -1.51 2.61 0.93
CA ASN A 109 -2.47 1.80 0.15
C ASN A 109 -2.45 0.30 0.49
N ASN A 110 -1.99 -0.08 1.67
CA ASN A 110 -2.08 -1.48 2.11
C ASN A 110 -3.50 -1.78 2.60
N SER A 111 -3.96 -3.02 2.36
CA SER A 111 -5.26 -3.52 2.83
C SER A 111 -5.43 -3.45 4.35
N MET A 112 -4.32 -3.60 5.10
CA MET A 112 -4.28 -3.45 6.55
C MET A 112 -3.38 -2.28 6.96
N ARG A 113 -3.87 -1.47 7.92
CA ARG A 113 -3.09 -0.35 8.45
C ARG A 113 -2.07 -0.84 9.47
N VAL A 114 -0.80 -0.76 9.10
CA VAL A 114 0.33 -1.07 9.99
C VAL A 114 1.00 0.22 10.46
N SER A 115 1.36 0.30 11.74
CA SER A 115 2.08 1.46 12.30
C SER A 115 3.46 1.62 11.66
N ARG A 116 3.98 2.84 11.62
CA ARG A 116 5.30 3.11 11.02
C ARG A 116 6.41 2.34 11.70
N SER A 117 6.41 2.33 13.04
CA SER A 117 7.44 1.63 13.84
C SER A 117 7.49 0.13 13.53
N VAL A 118 6.33 -0.53 13.41
CA VAL A 118 6.24 -1.95 13.08
C VAL A 118 6.71 -2.21 11.65
N ARG A 119 6.35 -1.35 10.70
CA ARG A 119 6.81 -1.45 9.31
C ARG A 119 8.31 -1.24 9.15
N ASP A 120 8.87 -0.25 9.85
CA ASP A 120 10.31 0.00 9.85
C ASP A 120 11.06 -1.20 10.45
N MET A 121 10.54 -1.77 11.55
CA MET A 121 11.06 -3.00 12.15
C MET A 121 10.99 -4.18 11.18
N ALA A 122 9.88 -4.37 10.47
CA ALA A 122 9.73 -5.41 9.46
C ALA A 122 10.76 -5.26 8.33
N TYR A 123 10.97 -4.03 7.85
CA TYR A 123 11.98 -3.76 6.83
C TYR A 123 13.38 -4.12 7.29
N HIS A 124 13.76 -3.74 8.53
CA HIS A 124 15.03 -4.12 9.12
C HIS A 124 15.14 -5.64 9.30
N ALA A 125 14.06 -6.30 9.74
CA ALA A 125 14.04 -7.76 9.88
C ALA A 125 14.26 -8.47 8.52
N MET A 126 13.62 -8.00 7.45
CA MET A 126 13.84 -8.53 6.10
C MET A 126 15.28 -8.35 5.62
N GLN A 127 15.86 -7.16 5.81
CA GLN A 127 17.26 -6.91 5.46
C GLN A 127 18.22 -7.79 6.26
N THR A 128 18.00 -7.93 7.56
CA THR A 128 18.80 -8.77 8.44
C THR A 128 18.69 -10.24 8.06
N ARG A 129 17.47 -10.69 7.67
CA ARG A 129 17.22 -12.04 7.16
C ARG A 129 18.05 -12.32 5.91
N GLU A 130 18.05 -11.41 4.93
CA GLU A 130 18.83 -11.55 3.71
C GLU A 130 20.35 -11.61 3.97
N GLN A 131 20.83 -10.80 4.92
CA GLN A 131 22.25 -10.81 5.31
C GLN A 131 22.64 -12.13 5.99
N LEU A 132 21.86 -12.56 6.99
CA LEU A 132 22.09 -13.83 7.68
C LEU A 132 21.96 -15.03 6.76
N GLN A 133 21.04 -15.00 5.80
CA GLN A 133 20.88 -16.06 4.81
C GLN A 133 22.14 -16.21 3.92
N LYS A 134 22.76 -15.08 3.56
CA LYS A 134 24.04 -15.09 2.82
C LYS A 134 25.20 -15.59 3.67
N GLU A 135 25.23 -15.23 4.96
CA GLU A 135 26.28 -15.65 5.90
C GLU A 135 26.17 -17.14 6.27
N LEU A 136 24.95 -17.63 6.51
CA LEU A 136 24.68 -18.99 7.01
C LEU A 136 24.46 -20.02 5.90
N GLY A 137 24.15 -19.57 4.67
CA GLY A 137 23.79 -20.45 3.55
C GLY A 137 22.41 -21.14 3.71
N ARG A 138 21.63 -20.75 4.72
CA ARG A 138 20.26 -21.22 5.01
C ARG A 138 19.39 -20.09 5.54
N ASP A 139 18.07 -20.29 5.58
CA ASP A 139 17.16 -19.35 6.25
C ASP A 139 17.48 -19.26 7.75
N PRO A 140 17.62 -18.03 8.30
CA PRO A 140 17.84 -17.84 9.73
C PRO A 140 16.58 -18.12 10.54
N THR A 141 16.75 -18.59 11.76
CA THR A 141 15.66 -18.76 12.74
C THR A 141 15.25 -17.40 13.33
N ILE A 142 14.03 -17.34 13.91
CA ILE A 142 13.56 -16.14 14.62
C ILE A 142 14.49 -15.76 15.78
N GLN A 143 15.10 -16.74 16.43
CA GLN A 143 16.06 -16.50 17.51
C GLN A 143 17.34 -15.80 17.01
N GLU A 144 17.87 -16.23 15.86
CA GLU A 144 19.05 -15.63 15.24
C GLU A 144 18.76 -14.20 14.77
N LEU A 145 17.57 -13.97 14.18
CA LEU A 145 17.11 -12.63 13.81
C LEU A 145 16.96 -11.72 15.03
N SER A 146 16.30 -12.20 16.09
CA SER A 146 16.11 -11.49 17.35
C SER A 146 17.43 -11.09 17.98
N ALA A 147 18.38 -12.02 18.05
CA ALA A 147 19.72 -11.77 18.60
C ALA A 147 20.49 -10.73 17.75
N ARG A 148 20.43 -10.83 16.41
CA ARG A 148 21.13 -9.90 15.52
C ARG A 148 20.55 -8.49 15.53
N MET A 149 19.21 -8.37 15.72
CA MET A 149 18.50 -7.09 15.76
C MET A 149 18.43 -6.49 17.17
N GLU A 150 18.86 -7.21 18.20
CA GLU A 150 18.72 -6.81 19.60
C GLU A 150 17.27 -6.47 19.98
N GLN A 151 16.31 -7.23 19.41
CA GLN A 151 14.89 -7.05 19.63
C GLN A 151 14.24 -8.34 20.16
N PRO A 152 13.18 -8.26 20.98
CA PRO A 152 12.50 -9.45 21.47
C PRO A 152 11.86 -10.23 20.31
N GLN A 153 11.88 -11.57 20.41
CA GLN A 153 11.35 -12.46 19.36
C GLN A 153 9.90 -12.14 19.00
N SER A 154 9.07 -11.85 20.00
CA SER A 154 7.66 -11.47 19.78
C SER A 154 7.51 -10.22 18.92
N ALA A 155 8.37 -9.21 19.08
CA ALA A 155 8.34 -8.00 18.28
C ALA A 155 8.80 -8.26 16.83
N VAL A 156 9.81 -9.10 16.63
CA VAL A 156 10.29 -9.50 15.28
C VAL A 156 9.23 -10.31 14.56
N THR A 157 8.58 -11.27 15.24
CA THR A 157 7.50 -12.09 14.68
C THR A 157 6.32 -11.21 14.28
N LEU A 158 5.83 -10.35 15.21
CA LEU A 158 4.75 -9.41 14.94
C LEU A 158 5.06 -8.50 13.74
N ALA A 159 6.29 -8.01 13.63
CA ALA A 159 6.69 -7.16 12.51
C ALA A 159 6.66 -7.92 11.18
N LEU A 160 7.19 -9.14 11.12
CA LEU A 160 7.19 -9.96 9.91
C LEU A 160 5.76 -10.35 9.47
N GLU A 161 4.91 -10.74 10.42
CA GLU A 161 3.50 -11.08 10.15
C GLU A 161 2.70 -9.87 9.67
N SER A 162 2.98 -8.68 10.20
CA SER A 162 2.24 -7.45 9.85
C SER A 162 2.42 -6.98 8.40
N VAL A 163 3.45 -7.44 7.72
CA VAL A 163 3.78 -7.09 6.32
C VAL A 163 3.27 -8.14 5.33
N MET A 164 2.77 -9.28 5.83
CA MET A 164 2.18 -10.31 4.97
C MET A 164 0.85 -9.80 4.40
N ASP A 165 0.67 -10.00 3.11
CA ASP A 165 -0.60 -9.67 2.46
C ASP A 165 -1.71 -10.61 2.96
N PRO A 166 -2.93 -10.10 3.23
CA PRO A 166 -4.06 -10.94 3.59
C PRO A 166 -4.42 -11.88 2.45
N LEU A 167 -4.70 -13.12 2.81
CA LEU A 167 -5.18 -14.12 1.88
C LEU A 167 -6.65 -13.85 1.53
N SER A 168 -7.02 -14.01 0.26
CA SER A 168 -8.42 -13.89 -0.14
C SER A 168 -9.24 -15.08 0.37
N LEU A 169 -10.40 -14.82 0.98
CA LEU A 169 -11.33 -15.87 1.36
C LEU A 169 -11.86 -16.66 0.14
N TYR A 170 -11.88 -16.02 -1.02
CA TYR A 170 -12.29 -16.65 -2.29
C TYR A 170 -11.10 -17.23 -3.06
N GLU A 171 -9.93 -17.37 -2.44
CA GLU A 171 -8.83 -18.08 -3.08
C GLU A 171 -9.13 -19.57 -3.15
N PRO A 172 -9.05 -20.19 -4.34
CA PRO A 172 -9.31 -21.61 -4.49
C PRO A 172 -8.18 -22.41 -3.86
N VAL A 173 -8.51 -23.23 -2.87
CA VAL A 173 -7.55 -24.15 -2.21
C VAL A 173 -7.38 -25.41 -3.03
N TYR A 174 -8.46 -25.88 -3.64
CA TYR A 174 -8.47 -27.09 -4.43
C TYR A 174 -9.42 -26.97 -5.63
N ASN A 175 -8.94 -27.34 -6.81
CA ASN A 175 -9.71 -27.32 -8.05
C ASN A 175 -9.39 -28.58 -8.86
N ASP A 176 -10.24 -29.60 -8.76
CA ASP A 176 -10.09 -30.90 -9.46
C ASP A 176 -11.20 -31.15 -10.50
N GLY A 177 -11.63 -30.07 -11.17
CA GLY A 177 -12.65 -30.17 -12.25
C GLY A 177 -14.09 -30.41 -11.77
N GLY A 178 -14.35 -30.39 -10.45
CA GLY A 178 -15.63 -30.40 -9.79
C GLY A 178 -15.93 -29.09 -9.06
N ASP A 179 -16.57 -29.16 -7.92
CA ASP A 179 -16.82 -27.99 -7.06
C ASP A 179 -15.50 -27.45 -6.51
N THR A 180 -15.28 -26.15 -6.72
CA THR A 180 -14.07 -25.46 -6.25
C THR A 180 -14.21 -25.19 -4.76
N LEU A 181 -13.27 -25.72 -3.95
CA LEU A 181 -13.18 -25.39 -2.52
C LEU A 181 -12.39 -24.10 -2.31
N TYR A 182 -12.96 -23.17 -1.58
CA TYR A 182 -12.37 -21.90 -1.23
C TYR A 182 -11.81 -21.90 0.19
N VAL A 183 -10.93 -20.94 0.50
CA VAL A 183 -10.39 -20.74 1.87
C VAL A 183 -11.53 -20.56 2.87
N MET A 184 -12.59 -19.83 2.49
CA MET A 184 -13.75 -19.58 3.37
C MET A 184 -14.48 -20.87 3.78
N ASP A 185 -14.48 -21.91 2.93
CA ASP A 185 -15.15 -23.19 3.22
C ASP A 185 -14.40 -24.01 4.30
N GLN A 186 -13.13 -23.64 4.55
CA GLN A 186 -12.30 -24.28 5.58
C GLN A 186 -12.38 -23.58 6.93
N ILE A 187 -12.97 -22.36 6.97
CA ILE A 187 -13.15 -21.60 8.20
C ILE A 187 -14.48 -22.03 8.83
N GLY A 188 -14.39 -22.96 9.79
CA GLY A 188 -15.55 -23.40 10.56
C GLY A 188 -15.90 -22.40 11.66
N GLU A 189 -17.18 -22.31 12.02
CA GLU A 189 -17.60 -21.67 13.27
C GLU A 189 -17.20 -22.55 14.46
N ASN A 190 -16.40 -22.00 15.37
CA ASN A 190 -16.05 -22.68 16.62
C ASN A 190 -17.21 -22.67 17.65
N GLU A 191 -18.24 -21.88 17.42
CA GLU A 191 -19.46 -21.92 18.22
C GLU A 191 -20.44 -22.88 17.56
N GLY A 192 -20.22 -24.19 17.80
CA GLY A 192 -21.11 -25.21 17.32
C GLY A 192 -22.54 -25.05 17.84
N GLU A 193 -23.51 -25.64 17.13
CA GLU A 193 -24.94 -25.68 17.52
C GLU A 193 -25.14 -26.06 18.99
N GLU A 194 -24.23 -26.86 19.57
CA GLU A 194 -24.24 -27.27 20.97
C GLU A 194 -24.12 -26.08 21.95
N SER A 195 -23.33 -25.06 21.65
CA SER A 195 -23.19 -23.86 22.51
C SER A 195 -24.47 -23.04 22.53
N TRP A 196 -25.10 -22.87 21.37
CA TRP A 196 -26.35 -22.15 21.25
C TRP A 196 -27.52 -22.91 21.92
N ILE A 197 -27.64 -24.21 21.67
CA ILE A 197 -28.64 -25.09 22.29
C ILE A 197 -28.44 -25.10 23.82
N SER A 198 -27.21 -25.24 24.30
CA SER A 198 -26.89 -25.19 25.72
C SER A 198 -27.29 -23.87 26.39
N THR A 199 -27.10 -22.76 25.69
CA THR A 199 -27.47 -21.43 26.17
C THR A 199 -28.98 -21.29 26.29
N ILE A 200 -29.77 -21.82 25.31
CA ILE A 200 -31.24 -21.81 25.36
C ILE A 200 -31.73 -22.70 26.50
N LEU A 201 -31.22 -23.96 26.58
CA LEU A 201 -31.59 -24.89 27.65
C LEU A 201 -31.30 -24.32 29.04
N PHE A 202 -30.15 -23.67 29.20
CA PHE A 202 -29.75 -23.03 30.44
C PHE A 202 -30.70 -21.88 30.82
N ARG A 203 -31.08 -21.06 29.84
CA ARG A 203 -32.04 -19.95 30.05
C ARG A 203 -33.44 -20.46 30.42
N ASP A 204 -33.91 -21.50 29.75
CA ASP A 204 -35.20 -22.10 30.02
C ASP A 204 -35.25 -22.78 31.40
N THR A 205 -34.16 -23.47 31.78
CA THR A 205 -34.00 -24.12 33.07
C THR A 205 -34.02 -23.09 34.21
N ILE A 206 -33.27 -21.98 34.06
CA ILE A 206 -33.28 -20.87 35.03
C ILE A 206 -34.66 -20.20 35.06
N GLY A 207 -35.36 -20.09 33.91
CA GLY A 207 -36.69 -19.55 33.80
C GLY A 207 -37.74 -20.31 34.64
N ALA A 208 -37.59 -21.63 34.70
CA ALA A 208 -38.47 -22.55 35.43
C ALA A 208 -38.26 -22.57 36.97
N LEU A 209 -37.15 -22.00 37.46
CA LEU A 209 -36.84 -21.94 38.89
C LEU A 209 -37.72 -20.91 39.64
N SER A 210 -38.04 -21.19 40.94
CA SER A 210 -38.70 -20.24 41.79
C SER A 210 -37.81 -19.02 42.11
N ASP A 211 -38.44 -17.89 42.51
CA ASP A 211 -37.70 -16.65 42.81
C ASP A 211 -36.66 -16.82 43.93
N ARG A 212 -36.89 -17.77 44.85
CA ARG A 212 -35.98 -18.09 45.93
C ARG A 212 -34.75 -18.83 45.42
N GLU A 213 -34.94 -19.76 44.48
CA GLU A 213 -33.84 -20.52 43.82
C GLU A 213 -33.04 -19.64 42.89
N LYS A 214 -33.67 -18.73 42.14
CA LYS A 214 -32.99 -17.75 41.29
C LYS A 214 -32.04 -16.85 42.09
N LYS A 215 -32.43 -16.45 43.30
CA LYS A 215 -31.59 -15.65 44.20
C LYS A 215 -30.40 -16.38 44.79
N ILE A 216 -30.38 -17.70 44.76
CA ILE A 216 -29.24 -18.52 45.26
C ILE A 216 -28.19 -18.71 44.16
N ILE A 217 -28.60 -18.66 42.90
CA ILE A 217 -27.73 -18.92 41.72
C ILE A 217 -27.17 -17.61 41.17
N SER A 218 -27.79 -16.47 41.43
CA SER A 218 -27.29 -15.15 41.04
C SER A 218 -26.21 -14.64 42.00
#